data_0640ffea8b0ab5caad57e38a8a8d6279
#
_entry.id   0640ffea8b0ab5caad57e38a8a8d6279
#
_cell.length_a   1.000
_cell.length_b   1.000
_cell.length_c   1.000
_cell.angle_alpha   90.00
_cell.angle_beta   90.00
_cell.angle_gamma   90.00
#
_symmetry.space_group_name_H-M   'P 1'
#
loop_
_entity.id
_entity.type
_entity.pdbx_description
1 polymer ?
#
loop_
_entity_poly.entity_id
_entity_poly.type
_entity_poly.pdbx_seq_one_letter_code
_entity_poly.pdbx_strand_id
1 'polypeptide(L)'
;NNAGYGFTEDFDSYDLDKLDDFLNVLLNSLVKLTRLFIKDMKERKSGKILQVSSIAGIIPSGSGAIGIYGNIKNFVNEFTITLNSTYKKDNVHVCALCPGFTETGFNERAGFNMQYSDVPSLFLMSAKQVAEQGVNACLKGKEIYVVRGGFNKTMIFISKFIPNKILRFLFGSLVNFGK
;
A
#
# COMPACT_ATOMS: atom_id res chain seq x y z
N ASN A 1 0.27 0.98 11.29
CA ASN A 1 1.47 1.43 10.56
C ASN A 1 1.04 2.15 9.27
N ASN A 2 1.13 3.48 9.28
CA ASN A 2 0.64 4.32 8.18
C ASN A 2 1.74 5.20 7.55
N ALA A 3 2.83 5.47 8.25
CA ALA A 3 3.89 6.33 7.75
C ALA A 3 4.40 5.86 6.37
N GLY A 4 4.53 6.81 5.44
CA GLY A 4 4.98 6.49 4.09
C GLY A 4 4.83 7.68 3.14
N TYR A 5 5.61 7.65 2.09
CA TYR A 5 5.58 8.61 0.98
C TYR A 5 5.95 7.90 -0.32
N GLY A 6 5.77 8.58 -1.43
CA GLY A 6 6.17 8.09 -2.75
C GLY A 6 7.53 8.62 -3.16
N PHE A 7 8.03 8.14 -4.30
CA PHE A 7 9.28 8.55 -4.92
C PHE A 7 9.05 8.65 -6.43
N THR A 8 9.54 9.69 -7.07
CA THR A 8 9.28 9.96 -8.49
C THR A 8 10.51 9.91 -9.38
N GLU A 9 11.71 9.82 -8.79
CA GLU A 9 12.97 9.74 -9.53
C GLU A 9 13.13 8.38 -10.20
N ASP A 10 13.88 8.31 -11.30
CA ASP A 10 14.26 7.05 -11.93
C ASP A 10 15.28 6.32 -11.04
N PHE A 11 15.25 4.98 -11.04
CA PHE A 11 16.00 4.18 -10.07
C PHE A 11 17.52 4.40 -10.10
N ASP A 12 18.07 4.65 -11.28
CA ASP A 12 19.49 4.88 -11.52
C ASP A 12 19.96 6.29 -11.11
N SER A 13 19.03 7.20 -10.84
CA SER A 13 19.28 8.58 -10.41
C SER A 13 19.01 8.80 -8.92
N TYR A 14 18.65 7.76 -8.16
CA TYR A 14 18.40 7.90 -6.73
C TYR A 14 19.66 8.31 -5.98
N ASP A 15 19.53 9.35 -5.18
CA ASP A 15 20.45 9.62 -4.08
C ASP A 15 20.35 8.48 -3.06
N LEU A 16 21.49 7.88 -2.69
CA LEU A 16 21.49 6.69 -1.81
C LEU A 16 21.00 7.00 -0.40
N ASP A 17 21.26 8.19 0.13
CA ASP A 17 20.77 8.59 1.46
C ASP A 17 19.25 8.72 1.45
N LYS A 18 18.70 9.33 0.39
CA LYS A 18 17.24 9.40 0.21
C LYS A 18 16.60 8.03 0.02
N LEU A 19 17.28 7.12 -0.69
CA LEU A 19 16.80 5.74 -0.85
C LEU A 19 16.78 5.01 0.49
N ASP A 20 17.83 5.17 1.30
CA ASP A 20 17.91 4.58 2.64
C ASP A 20 16.81 5.13 3.55
N ASP A 21 16.56 6.44 3.54
CA ASP A 21 15.45 7.04 4.28
C ASP A 21 14.10 6.49 3.83
N PHE A 22 13.88 6.36 2.53
CA PHE A 22 12.67 5.79 1.96
C PHE A 22 12.44 4.36 2.44
N LEU A 23 13.46 3.51 2.35
CA LEU A 23 13.42 2.12 2.82
C LEU A 23 13.25 2.05 4.34
N ASN A 24 13.90 2.92 5.08
CA ASN A 24 13.77 3.00 6.52
C ASN A 24 12.35 3.33 6.96
N VAL A 25 11.68 4.27 6.28
CA VAL A 25 10.30 4.65 6.61
C VAL A 25 9.30 3.58 6.16
N LEU A 26 9.37 3.10 4.91
CA LEU A 26 8.31 2.25 4.36
C LEU A 26 8.47 0.77 4.71
N LEU A 27 9.69 0.30 4.96
CA LEU A 27 9.99 -1.11 5.17
C LEU A 27 10.53 -1.38 6.59
N ASN A 28 11.69 -0.83 6.93
CA ASN A 28 12.37 -1.15 8.18
C ASN A 28 11.55 -0.73 9.41
N SER A 29 10.96 0.47 9.41
CA SER A 29 10.14 0.94 10.53
C SER A 29 8.88 0.09 10.70
N LEU A 30 8.22 -0.26 9.60
CA LEU A 30 7.04 -1.13 9.61
C LEU A 30 7.33 -2.50 10.23
N VAL A 31 8.42 -3.14 9.80
CA VAL A 31 8.85 -4.45 10.32
C VAL A 31 9.22 -4.35 11.81
N LYS A 32 10.03 -3.35 12.18
CA LYS A 32 10.50 -3.15 13.56
C LYS A 32 9.34 -2.84 14.50
N LEU A 33 8.47 -1.91 14.17
CA LEU A 33 7.29 -1.58 14.98
C LEU A 33 6.36 -2.78 15.13
N THR A 34 6.10 -3.49 14.03
CA THR A 34 5.31 -4.71 14.08
C THR A 34 5.91 -5.74 15.05
N ARG A 35 7.24 -5.95 14.98
CA ARG A 35 7.95 -6.87 15.88
C ARG A 35 7.87 -6.44 17.35
N LEU A 36 7.94 -5.16 17.63
CA LEU A 36 7.83 -4.64 18.99
C LEU A 36 6.45 -4.91 19.60
N PHE A 37 5.39 -4.56 18.88
CA PHE A 37 4.02 -4.67 19.40
C PHE A 37 3.46 -6.09 19.38
N ILE A 38 3.85 -6.93 18.42
CA ILE A 38 3.25 -8.26 18.26
C ILE A 38 3.59 -9.20 19.43
N LYS A 39 4.74 -9.00 20.08
CA LYS A 39 5.16 -9.78 21.23
C LYS A 39 4.14 -9.68 22.37
N ASP A 40 3.85 -8.47 22.81
CA ASP A 40 2.92 -8.22 23.90
C ASP A 40 1.47 -8.60 23.53
N MET A 41 1.11 -8.42 22.25
CA MET A 41 -0.20 -8.86 21.74
C MET A 41 -0.34 -10.38 21.81
N LYS A 42 0.71 -11.13 21.48
CA LYS A 42 0.74 -12.59 21.58
C LYS A 42 0.62 -13.06 23.03
N GLU A 43 1.36 -12.45 23.95
CA GLU A 43 1.36 -12.79 25.37
C GLU A 43 -0.03 -12.61 26.01
N ARG A 44 -0.70 -11.47 25.70
CA ARG A 44 -2.06 -11.21 26.21
C ARG A 44 -3.17 -11.84 25.40
N LYS A 45 -2.85 -12.61 24.34
CA LYS A 45 -3.81 -13.27 23.45
C LYS A 45 -4.85 -12.31 22.84
N SER A 46 -4.43 -11.08 22.53
CA SER A 46 -5.31 -10.06 21.99
C SER A 46 -4.51 -8.96 21.29
N GLY A 47 -4.79 -8.71 20.02
CA GLY A 47 -4.18 -7.63 19.26
C GLY A 47 -4.69 -7.48 17.84
N LYS A 48 -4.59 -6.25 17.33
CA LYS A 48 -4.89 -5.94 15.94
C LYS A 48 -3.86 -4.96 15.40
N ILE A 49 -3.32 -5.28 14.23
CA ILE A 49 -2.34 -4.44 13.52
C ILE A 49 -2.90 -4.12 12.14
N LEU A 50 -3.02 -2.84 11.82
CA LEU A 50 -3.38 -2.37 10.49
C LEU A 50 -2.13 -1.82 9.78
N GLN A 51 -1.77 -2.46 8.68
CA GLN A 51 -0.67 -2.05 7.80
C GLN A 51 -1.25 -1.30 6.60
N VAL A 52 -0.85 -0.06 6.38
CA VAL A 52 -1.30 0.68 5.21
C VAL A 52 -0.41 0.34 4.01
N SER A 53 -0.94 -0.53 3.17
CA SER A 53 -0.37 -0.93 1.89
C SER A 53 -0.89 -0.02 0.75
N SER A 54 -1.14 -0.58 -0.43
CA SER A 54 -1.67 0.11 -1.60
C SER A 54 -2.20 -0.91 -2.61
N ILE A 55 -3.08 -0.50 -3.52
CA ILE A 55 -3.40 -1.28 -4.72
C ILE A 55 -2.16 -1.49 -5.60
N ALA A 56 -1.16 -0.59 -5.54
CA ALA A 56 0.13 -0.75 -6.22
C ALA A 56 0.93 -1.97 -5.73
N GLY A 57 0.62 -2.50 -4.55
CA GLY A 57 1.18 -3.75 -4.06
C GLY A 57 0.43 -5.01 -4.53
N ILE A 58 -0.68 -4.85 -5.25
CA ILE A 58 -1.49 -5.97 -5.78
C ILE A 58 -1.37 -6.03 -7.30
N ILE A 59 -1.44 -4.87 -7.94
CA ILE A 59 -1.34 -4.76 -9.38
C ILE A 59 0.15 -4.70 -9.74
N PRO A 60 0.62 -5.50 -10.71
CA PRO A 60 2.01 -5.46 -11.13
C PRO A 60 2.41 -4.03 -11.49
N SER A 61 3.32 -3.46 -10.73
CA SER A 61 3.83 -2.10 -10.97
C SER A 61 4.52 -2.03 -12.33
N GLY A 62 4.27 -0.94 -13.05
CA GLY A 62 4.98 -0.64 -14.27
C GLY A 62 6.48 -0.40 -14.03
N SER A 63 7.16 0.10 -15.03
CA SER A 63 8.52 0.62 -14.93
C SER A 63 8.54 2.01 -14.27
N GLY A 64 9.70 2.45 -13.82
CA GLY A 64 9.93 3.80 -13.29
C GLY A 64 9.74 3.94 -11.78
N ALA A 65 9.58 5.17 -11.35
CA ALA A 65 9.58 5.59 -9.95
C ALA A 65 8.59 4.84 -9.02
N ILE A 66 7.46 4.40 -9.54
CA ILE A 66 6.49 3.60 -8.76
C ILE A 66 6.94 2.15 -8.57
N GLY A 67 7.90 1.65 -9.34
CA GLY A 67 8.32 0.25 -9.30
C GLY A 67 8.76 -0.18 -7.91
N ILE A 68 9.69 0.54 -7.29
CA ILE A 68 10.19 0.21 -5.95
C ILE A 68 9.09 0.37 -4.88
N TYR A 69 8.27 1.42 -4.96
CA TYR A 69 7.14 1.63 -4.06
C TYR A 69 6.14 0.46 -4.11
N GLY A 70 5.72 0.08 -5.31
CA GLY A 70 4.80 -1.04 -5.50
C GLY A 70 5.36 -2.36 -4.96
N ASN A 71 6.65 -2.62 -5.16
CA ASN A 71 7.33 -3.79 -4.63
C ASN A 71 7.38 -3.80 -3.10
N ILE A 72 7.63 -2.66 -2.46
CA ILE A 72 7.56 -2.53 -1.00
C ILE A 72 6.11 -2.77 -0.51
N LYS A 73 5.11 -2.21 -1.19
CA LYS A 73 3.70 -2.45 -0.82
C LYS A 73 3.25 -3.89 -1.05
N ASN A 74 3.82 -4.58 -2.04
CA ASN A 74 3.64 -6.02 -2.21
C ASN A 74 4.28 -6.79 -1.03
N PHE A 75 5.52 -6.44 -0.63
CA PHE A 75 6.12 -6.99 0.58
C PHE A 75 5.21 -6.80 1.80
N VAL A 76 4.62 -5.62 1.99
CA VAL A 76 3.69 -5.36 3.11
C VAL A 76 2.49 -6.30 3.08
N ASN A 77 1.95 -6.60 1.90
CA ASN A 77 0.84 -7.55 1.74
C ASN A 77 1.26 -8.97 2.16
N GLU A 78 2.35 -9.48 1.60
CA GLU A 78 2.83 -10.84 1.87
C GLU A 78 3.29 -11.00 3.32
N PHE A 79 3.95 -9.99 3.88
CA PHE A 79 4.33 -9.96 5.29
C PHE A 79 3.11 -9.99 6.21
N THR A 80 2.05 -9.26 5.86
CA THR A 80 0.77 -9.27 6.59
C THR A 80 0.14 -10.66 6.59
N ILE A 81 0.08 -11.33 5.44
CA ILE A 81 -0.46 -12.71 5.30
C ILE A 81 0.32 -13.67 6.20
N THR A 82 1.65 -13.60 6.14
CA THR A 82 2.54 -14.44 6.96
C THR A 82 2.29 -14.23 8.46
N LEU A 83 2.22 -12.98 8.91
CA LEU A 83 1.98 -12.67 10.30
C LEU A 83 0.59 -13.10 10.77
N ASN A 84 -0.43 -12.84 9.95
CA ASN A 84 -1.80 -13.22 10.28
C ASN A 84 -1.93 -14.75 10.40
N SER A 85 -1.36 -15.51 9.48
CA SER A 85 -1.32 -16.97 9.54
C SER A 85 -0.59 -17.48 10.79
N THR A 86 0.50 -16.84 11.18
CA THR A 86 1.32 -17.25 12.33
C THR A 86 0.63 -16.98 13.66
N TYR A 87 0.02 -15.79 13.82
CA TYR A 87 -0.44 -15.29 15.11
C TYR A 87 -1.96 -15.32 15.32
N LYS A 88 -2.74 -15.71 14.33
CA LYS A 88 -4.20 -15.86 14.43
C LYS A 88 -4.62 -16.80 15.56
N LYS A 89 -3.86 -17.87 15.79
CA LYS A 89 -4.07 -18.81 16.91
C LYS A 89 -3.91 -18.16 18.29
N ASP A 90 -3.19 -17.06 18.37
CA ASP A 90 -2.99 -16.26 19.59
C ASP A 90 -3.98 -15.08 19.66
N ASN A 91 -5.04 -15.10 18.85
CA ASN A 91 -6.04 -14.01 18.73
C ASN A 91 -5.41 -12.65 18.38
N VAL A 92 -4.31 -12.68 17.61
CA VAL A 92 -3.68 -11.49 17.03
C VAL A 92 -3.94 -11.47 15.54
N HIS A 93 -4.58 -10.40 15.05
CA HIS A 93 -4.95 -10.24 13.66
C HIS A 93 -4.14 -9.12 13.02
N VAL A 94 -3.58 -9.39 11.85
CA VAL A 94 -2.87 -8.40 11.05
C VAL A 94 -3.63 -8.21 9.74
N CYS A 95 -3.87 -6.95 9.36
CA CYS A 95 -4.65 -6.58 8.18
C CYS A 95 -3.86 -5.60 7.31
N ALA A 96 -3.72 -5.88 6.02
CA ALA A 96 -3.22 -4.93 5.05
C ALA A 96 -4.38 -4.18 4.40
N LEU A 97 -4.37 -2.87 4.53
CA LEU A 97 -5.28 -1.95 3.85
C LEU A 97 -4.66 -1.54 2.53
N CYS A 98 -5.38 -1.76 1.43
CA CYS A 98 -4.92 -1.43 0.09
C CYS A 98 -5.79 -0.33 -0.53
N PRO A 99 -5.48 0.95 -0.26
CA PRO A 99 -6.15 2.08 -0.90
C PRO A 99 -5.77 2.21 -2.37
N GLY A 100 -6.67 2.84 -3.15
CA GLY A 100 -6.35 3.47 -4.41
C GLY A 100 -6.02 4.95 -4.22
N PHE A 101 -6.38 5.78 -5.20
CA PHE A 101 -6.21 7.23 -5.09
C PHE A 101 -7.00 7.78 -3.90
N THR A 102 -6.27 8.43 -3.02
CA THR A 102 -6.81 8.97 -1.76
C THR A 102 -6.36 10.41 -1.61
N GLU A 103 -7.30 11.29 -1.38
CA GLU A 103 -7.04 12.72 -1.17
C GLU A 103 -6.29 12.93 0.15
N THR A 104 -4.98 13.16 0.05
CA THR A 104 -4.05 13.33 1.16
C THR A 104 -2.85 14.16 0.68
N GLY A 105 -1.93 14.54 1.56
CA GLY A 105 -0.65 15.14 1.16
C GLY A 105 0.36 14.16 0.54
N PHE A 106 -0.07 12.95 0.10
CA PHE A 106 0.85 11.93 -0.42
C PHE A 106 1.45 12.33 -1.76
N ASN A 107 0.64 12.80 -2.71
CA ASN A 107 1.11 13.18 -4.05
C ASN A 107 2.11 14.34 -3.97
N GLU A 108 1.79 15.35 -3.16
CA GLU A 108 2.65 16.51 -2.95
C GLU A 108 4.02 16.10 -2.36
N ARG A 109 4.00 15.25 -1.33
CA ARG A 109 5.25 14.76 -0.70
C ARG A 109 6.05 13.82 -1.59
N ALA A 110 5.37 13.10 -2.50
CA ALA A 110 6.00 12.22 -3.46
C ALA A 110 6.60 12.97 -4.66
N GLY A 111 6.34 14.27 -4.79
CA GLY A 111 6.76 15.07 -5.95
C GLY A 111 5.95 14.74 -7.22
N PHE A 112 4.75 14.18 -7.09
CA PHE A 112 3.88 13.98 -8.24
C PHE A 112 3.25 15.31 -8.69
N ASN A 113 3.39 15.64 -9.97
CA ASN A 113 2.72 16.79 -10.56
C ASN A 113 1.21 16.58 -10.76
N MET A 114 0.73 15.37 -10.57
CA MET A 114 -0.68 15.02 -10.70
C MET A 114 -1.51 15.68 -9.59
N GLN A 115 -2.45 16.53 -10.00
CA GLN A 115 -3.43 17.11 -9.10
C GLN A 115 -4.59 16.12 -8.89
N TYR A 116 -5.23 16.17 -7.72
CA TYR A 116 -6.42 15.33 -7.48
C TYR A 116 -7.60 15.72 -8.38
N SER A 117 -7.65 16.95 -8.89
CA SER A 117 -8.58 17.38 -9.93
C SER A 117 -8.48 16.60 -11.24
N ASP A 118 -7.30 16.04 -11.53
CA ASP A 118 -7.03 15.28 -12.77
C ASP A 118 -7.52 13.81 -12.63
N VAL A 119 -7.81 13.39 -11.39
CA VAL A 119 -8.33 12.06 -11.11
C VAL A 119 -9.86 12.11 -11.14
N PRO A 120 -10.52 11.34 -12.02
CA PRO A 120 -11.98 11.29 -12.00
C PRO A 120 -12.52 10.97 -10.61
N SER A 121 -13.55 11.68 -10.16
CA SER A 121 -14.10 11.59 -8.80
C SER A 121 -14.51 10.16 -8.40
N LEU A 122 -14.87 9.33 -9.37
CA LEU A 122 -15.15 7.91 -9.15
C LEU A 122 -13.97 7.10 -8.59
N PHE A 123 -12.74 7.56 -8.82
CA PHE A 123 -11.49 6.90 -8.43
C PHE A 123 -10.88 7.50 -7.18
N LEU A 124 -11.34 8.67 -6.78
CA LEU A 124 -10.83 9.43 -5.65
C LEU A 124 -11.67 9.14 -4.39
N MET A 125 -10.98 8.91 -3.29
CA MET A 125 -11.61 8.72 -1.99
C MET A 125 -11.01 9.68 -0.97
N SER A 126 -11.81 10.11 0.00
CA SER A 126 -11.30 10.90 1.11
C SER A 126 -10.49 10.02 2.09
N ALA A 127 -9.50 10.60 2.75
CA ALA A 127 -8.72 9.91 3.79
C ALA A 127 -9.62 9.33 4.89
N LYS A 128 -10.69 10.03 5.27
CA LYS A 128 -11.66 9.58 6.27
C LYS A 128 -12.35 8.29 5.85
N GLN A 129 -12.89 8.24 4.61
CA GLN A 129 -13.55 7.05 4.09
C GLN A 129 -12.61 5.83 4.04
N VAL A 130 -11.34 6.05 3.65
CA VAL A 130 -10.32 5.01 3.60
C VAL A 130 -10.00 4.50 5.01
N ALA A 131 -9.80 5.40 5.97
CA ALA A 131 -9.50 5.06 7.36
C ALA A 131 -10.64 4.27 8.01
N GLU A 132 -11.88 4.72 7.89
CA GLU A 132 -13.07 4.03 8.43
C GLU A 132 -13.21 2.62 7.87
N GLN A 133 -13.03 2.46 6.55
CA GLN A 133 -13.07 1.13 5.92
C GLN A 133 -11.94 0.23 6.41
N GLY A 134 -10.71 0.77 6.54
CA GLY A 134 -9.54 0.03 6.99
C GLY A 134 -9.67 -0.46 8.42
N VAL A 135 -10.08 0.43 9.33
CA VAL A 135 -10.31 0.07 10.74
C VAL A 135 -11.40 -1.00 10.85
N ASN A 136 -12.53 -0.81 10.18
CA ASN A 136 -13.62 -1.79 10.19
C ASN A 136 -13.20 -3.15 9.62
N ALA A 137 -12.39 -3.17 8.56
CA ALA A 137 -11.87 -4.41 7.99
C ALA A 137 -10.94 -5.13 8.96
N CYS A 138 -10.02 -4.39 9.59
CA CYS A 138 -9.11 -4.91 10.60
C CYS A 138 -9.86 -5.47 11.82
N LEU A 139 -10.87 -4.75 12.32
CA LEU A 139 -11.70 -5.21 13.42
C LEU A 139 -12.46 -6.51 13.09
N LYS A 140 -12.86 -6.69 11.84
CA LYS A 140 -13.50 -7.92 11.33
C LYS A 140 -12.53 -9.04 10.98
N GLY A 141 -11.24 -8.89 11.27
CA GLY A 141 -10.21 -9.91 11.02
C GLY A 141 -9.92 -10.16 9.55
N LYS A 142 -10.13 -9.16 8.68
CA LYS A 142 -9.73 -9.28 7.26
C LYS A 142 -8.21 -9.25 7.16
N GLU A 143 -7.66 -10.11 6.30
CA GLU A 143 -6.22 -10.21 6.08
C GLU A 143 -5.74 -9.17 5.07
N ILE A 144 -6.33 -9.15 3.90
CA ILE A 144 -6.12 -8.12 2.87
C ILE A 144 -7.45 -7.42 2.62
N TYR A 145 -7.45 -6.12 2.67
CA TYR A 145 -8.63 -5.33 2.39
C TYR A 145 -8.38 -4.25 1.34
N VAL A 146 -8.92 -4.47 0.17
CA VAL A 146 -8.97 -3.44 -0.88
C VAL A 146 -10.10 -2.49 -0.57
N VAL A 147 -9.77 -1.22 -0.42
CA VAL A 147 -10.75 -0.17 -0.12
C VAL A 147 -11.83 -0.12 -1.21
N ARG A 148 -13.08 -0.11 -0.77
CA ARG A 148 -14.23 -0.07 -1.66
C ARG A 148 -14.39 1.34 -2.26
N GLY A 149 -13.93 1.49 -3.47
CA GLY A 149 -14.36 2.48 -4.46
C GLY A 149 -14.69 1.68 -5.72
N GLY A 150 -15.66 2.08 -6.51
CA GLY A 150 -16.18 1.28 -7.63
C GLY A 150 -15.09 0.78 -8.58
N PHE A 151 -14.02 1.52 -8.70
CA PHE A 151 -12.90 1.23 -9.59
C PHE A 151 -11.87 0.25 -9.03
N ASN A 152 -11.46 0.37 -7.77
CA ASN A 152 -10.35 -0.41 -7.22
C ASN A 152 -10.55 -1.92 -7.34
N LYS A 153 -11.75 -2.41 -7.01
CA LYS A 153 -12.06 -3.84 -7.11
C LYS A 153 -12.16 -4.31 -8.55
N THR A 154 -12.77 -3.51 -9.41
CA THR A 154 -12.91 -3.81 -10.84
C THR A 154 -11.53 -3.87 -11.49
N MET A 155 -10.65 -2.91 -11.21
CA MET A 155 -9.26 -2.91 -11.70
C MET A 155 -8.50 -4.16 -11.26
N ILE A 156 -8.55 -4.50 -9.97
CA ILE A 156 -7.88 -5.70 -9.46
C ILE A 156 -8.50 -6.98 -10.04
N PHE A 157 -9.81 -7.02 -10.24
CA PHE A 157 -10.45 -8.17 -10.87
C PHE A 157 -10.00 -8.32 -12.34
N ILE A 158 -10.06 -7.25 -13.11
CA ILE A 158 -9.64 -7.24 -14.52
C ILE A 158 -8.14 -7.56 -14.63
N SER A 159 -7.30 -7.04 -13.73
CA SER A 159 -5.85 -7.28 -13.74
C SER A 159 -5.47 -8.75 -13.64
N LYS A 160 -6.33 -9.61 -13.09
CA LYS A 160 -6.11 -11.07 -13.01
C LYS A 160 -6.18 -11.78 -14.37
N PHE A 161 -6.86 -11.18 -15.34
CA PHE A 161 -7.06 -11.74 -16.68
C PHE A 161 -6.16 -11.12 -17.74
N ILE A 162 -5.50 -10.02 -17.42
CA ILE A 162 -4.59 -9.33 -18.33
C ILE A 162 -3.16 -9.79 -18.05
N PRO A 163 -2.39 -10.20 -19.08
CA PRO A 163 -0.97 -10.55 -18.90
C PRO A 163 -0.19 -9.41 -18.23
N ASN A 164 0.66 -9.74 -17.26
CA ASN A 164 1.44 -8.77 -16.49
C ASN A 164 2.22 -7.78 -17.37
N LYS A 165 2.68 -8.22 -18.55
CA LYS A 165 3.39 -7.36 -19.51
C LYS A 165 2.53 -6.20 -20.00
N ILE A 166 1.26 -6.47 -20.28
CA ILE A 166 0.28 -5.47 -20.74
C ILE A 166 -0.08 -4.53 -19.59
N LEU A 167 -0.31 -5.08 -18.39
CA LEU A 167 -0.58 -4.28 -17.20
C LEU A 167 0.56 -3.29 -16.91
N ARG A 168 1.80 -3.77 -16.94
CA ARG A 168 2.98 -2.92 -16.73
C ARG A 168 3.07 -1.79 -17.77
N PHE A 169 2.75 -2.08 -19.01
CA PHE A 169 2.72 -1.06 -20.06
C PHE A 169 1.64 0.00 -19.81
N LEU A 170 0.41 -0.43 -19.48
CA LEU A 170 -0.72 0.46 -19.23
C LEU A 170 -0.51 1.32 -17.95
N PHE A 171 -0.03 0.71 -16.87
CA PHE A 171 0.24 1.43 -15.62
C PHE A 171 1.50 2.29 -15.70
N GLY A 172 2.52 1.85 -16.43
CA GLY A 172 3.71 2.66 -16.69
C GLY A 172 3.39 3.94 -17.45
N SER A 173 2.49 3.87 -18.43
CA SER A 173 2.05 5.07 -19.16
C SER A 173 1.19 6.01 -18.30
N LEU A 174 0.31 5.49 -17.44
CA LEU A 174 -0.51 6.32 -16.54
C LEU A 174 0.34 7.14 -15.55
N VAL A 175 1.49 6.62 -15.15
CA VAL A 175 2.40 7.30 -14.22
C VAL A 175 3.29 8.31 -14.92
N ASN A 176 3.59 8.10 -16.20
CA ASN A 176 4.37 9.03 -17.01
C ASN A 176 3.57 10.26 -17.49
N PHE A 177 2.24 10.30 -17.30
CA PHE A 177 1.43 11.51 -17.55
C PHE A 177 1.70 12.65 -16.54
N GLY A 178 2.51 12.43 -15.52
CA GLY A 178 2.88 13.42 -14.50
C GLY A 178 4.34 13.92 -14.59
N LYS A 179 5.06 13.60 -15.69
CA LYS A 179 6.40 14.15 -15.94
C LYS A 179 6.35 15.34 -16.88
#